data_fa24b6705a829dd4f3c79d346dcc3a92
#
_entry.id   fa24b6705a829dd4f3c79d346dcc3a92
#
_cell.length_a   1.000
_cell.length_b   1.000
_cell.length_c   1.000
_cell.angle_alpha   90.00
_cell.angle_beta   90.00
_cell.angle_gamma   90.00
#
_symmetry.space_group_name_H-M   'P 1'
#
loop_
_entity.id
_entity.type
_entity.pdbx_description
1 polymer ?
#
loop_
_entity_poly.entity_id
_entity_poly.type
_entity_poly.pdbx_seq_one_letter_code
_entity_poly.pdbx_strand_id
1 'polypeptide(L)'
;MHYHAHIYWQNESQRFEALKLRPLLGDLGCSLGTIWDKEIGPHPFPMYQVNYNSDIQERVEELLSTTKLDILLHEDTGDDLRDHTEGARWIGHKLKLNLDWLKNYIKEKENELS
;
A
#
# COMPACT_ATOMS: atom_id res chain seq x y z
N MET A 1 10.27 -9.51 -9.34
CA MET A 1 9.41 -9.51 -8.15
C MET A 1 8.53 -8.28 -8.20
N HIS A 2 7.34 -8.42 -7.66
CA HIS A 2 6.34 -7.35 -7.62
C HIS A 2 6.15 -6.83 -6.21
N TYR A 3 5.93 -5.53 -6.09
CA TYR A 3 5.75 -4.84 -4.82
C TYR A 3 4.52 -3.96 -4.84
N HIS A 4 3.95 -3.75 -3.66
CA HIS A 4 2.88 -2.79 -3.43
C HIS A 4 3.32 -1.74 -2.44
N ALA A 5 2.91 -0.50 -2.67
CA ALA A 5 2.96 0.56 -1.68
C ALA A 5 1.53 1.03 -1.43
N HIS A 6 1.15 1.14 -0.18
CA HIS A 6 -0.14 1.71 0.23
C HIS A 6 0.12 3.07 0.84
N ILE A 7 -0.31 4.12 0.16
CA ILE A 7 -0.03 5.51 0.53
C ILE A 7 -1.25 6.07 1.25
N TYR A 8 -1.11 6.35 2.54
CA TYR A 8 -2.20 6.78 3.40
C TYR A 8 -2.23 8.30 3.60
N TRP A 9 -3.42 8.83 3.92
CA TRP A 9 -3.55 10.21 4.38
C TRP A 9 -4.58 10.27 5.50
N GLN A 10 -4.34 11.20 6.44
CA GLN A 10 -5.19 11.36 7.63
C GLN A 10 -5.84 12.74 7.70
N ASN A 11 -5.50 13.63 6.76
CA ASN A 11 -6.03 14.99 6.67
C ASN A 11 -5.88 15.53 5.24
N GLU A 12 -6.47 16.67 4.97
CA GLU A 12 -6.48 17.27 3.63
C GLU A 12 -5.07 17.62 3.11
N SER A 13 -4.19 18.09 3.98
CA SER A 13 -2.81 18.41 3.60
C SER A 13 -2.06 17.17 3.13
N GLN A 14 -2.20 16.06 3.85
CA GLN A 14 -1.61 14.78 3.47
C GLN A 14 -2.24 14.22 2.20
N ARG A 15 -3.56 14.36 2.04
CA ARG A 15 -4.25 13.94 0.82
C ARG A 15 -3.68 14.66 -0.40
N PHE A 16 -3.52 15.97 -0.30
CA PHE A 16 -2.93 16.77 -1.38
C PHE A 16 -1.52 16.27 -1.73
N GLU A 17 -0.68 16.05 -0.72
CA GLU A 17 0.68 15.52 -0.91
C GLU A 17 0.65 14.14 -1.57
N ALA A 18 -0.21 13.25 -1.11
CA ALA A 18 -0.35 11.91 -1.67
C ALA A 18 -0.78 11.93 -3.14
N LEU A 19 -1.73 12.80 -3.49
CA LEU A 19 -2.21 12.90 -4.87
C LEU A 19 -1.18 13.52 -5.81
N LYS A 20 -0.34 14.41 -5.32
CA LYS A 20 0.74 15.02 -6.12
C LYS A 20 1.81 14.00 -6.53
N LEU A 21 1.94 12.91 -5.80
CA LEU A 21 2.88 11.84 -6.14
C LEU A 21 2.47 11.04 -7.37
N ARG A 22 1.17 10.98 -7.67
CA ARG A 22 0.65 10.08 -8.71
C ARG A 22 1.30 10.28 -10.08
N PRO A 23 1.40 11.52 -10.63
CA PRO A 23 2.07 11.66 -11.92
C PRO A 23 3.56 11.30 -11.87
N LEU A 24 4.24 11.58 -10.75
CA LEU A 24 5.65 11.23 -10.60
C LEU A 24 5.85 9.71 -10.56
N LEU A 25 5.00 9.00 -9.83
CA LEU A 25 5.03 7.55 -9.76
C LEU A 25 4.71 6.91 -11.11
N GLY A 26 3.73 7.45 -11.82
CA GLY A 26 3.41 7.01 -13.17
C GLY A 26 4.57 7.17 -14.13
N ASP A 27 5.29 8.29 -14.06
CA ASP A 27 6.48 8.55 -14.87
C ASP A 27 7.62 7.56 -14.60
N LEU A 28 7.71 7.06 -13.37
CA LEU A 28 8.69 6.02 -13.01
C LEU A 28 8.32 4.64 -13.54
N GLY A 29 7.08 4.46 -13.99
CA GLY A 29 6.60 3.17 -14.51
C GLY A 29 5.68 2.41 -13.57
N CYS A 30 5.20 3.06 -12.50
CA CYS A 30 4.26 2.42 -11.57
C CYS A 30 2.86 2.32 -12.16
N SER A 31 2.14 1.27 -11.79
CA SER A 31 0.70 1.16 -11.99
C SER A 31 0.01 1.73 -10.75
N LEU A 32 -0.96 2.62 -10.96
CA LEU A 32 -1.62 3.33 -9.87
C LEU A 32 -3.04 2.79 -9.66
N GLY A 33 -3.34 2.45 -8.42
CA GLY A 33 -4.66 1.96 -8.04
C GLY A 33 -5.67 3.07 -7.83
N THR A 34 -6.89 2.66 -7.53
CA THR A 34 -8.02 3.54 -7.22
C THR A 34 -7.74 4.39 -5.98
N ILE A 35 -8.18 5.64 -6.02
CA ILE A 35 -8.15 6.52 -4.85
C ILE A 35 -9.34 6.17 -3.97
N TRP A 36 -9.06 5.72 -2.74
CA TRP A 36 -10.08 5.35 -1.76
C TRP A 36 -10.13 6.41 -0.66
N ASP A 37 -11.15 7.27 -0.70
CA ASP A 37 -11.36 8.32 0.31
C ASP A 37 -12.09 7.79 1.56
N LYS A 38 -11.89 6.51 1.87
CA LYS A 38 -12.47 5.82 3.04
C LYS A 38 -11.57 4.65 3.42
N GLU A 39 -11.78 4.12 4.62
CA GLU A 39 -11.14 2.88 5.02
C GLU A 39 -11.61 1.74 4.12
N ILE A 40 -10.67 0.93 3.64
CA ILE A 40 -10.98 -0.22 2.80
C ILE A 40 -10.07 -1.40 3.16
N GLY A 41 -10.66 -2.60 3.18
CA GLY A 41 -9.91 -3.80 3.51
C GLY A 41 -9.26 -3.71 4.88
N PRO A 42 -7.98 -4.13 5.01
CA PRO A 42 -7.26 -4.05 6.27
C PRO A 42 -6.73 -2.64 6.58
N HIS A 43 -6.95 -1.67 5.69
CA HIS A 43 -6.33 -0.35 5.78
C HIS A 43 -7.10 0.59 6.72
N PRO A 44 -6.41 1.23 7.70
CA PRO A 44 -7.07 2.03 8.73
C PRO A 44 -7.43 3.45 8.32
N PHE A 45 -6.95 3.92 7.16
CA PHE A 45 -7.15 5.26 6.65
C PHE A 45 -7.42 5.25 5.15
N PRO A 46 -7.95 6.34 4.57
CA PRO A 46 -7.98 6.53 3.13
C PRO A 46 -6.59 6.31 2.51
N MET A 47 -6.54 5.76 1.30
CA MET A 47 -5.27 5.45 0.65
C MET A 47 -5.43 5.18 -0.84
N TYR A 48 -4.32 5.04 -1.55
CA TYR A 48 -4.28 4.33 -2.83
C TYR A 48 -3.07 3.40 -2.87
N GLN A 49 -3.18 2.36 -3.69
CA GLN A 49 -2.13 1.37 -3.89
C GLN A 49 -1.30 1.70 -5.13
N VAL A 50 -0.01 1.48 -5.03
CA VAL A 50 0.94 1.61 -6.15
C VAL A 50 1.58 0.25 -6.38
N ASN A 51 1.62 -0.19 -7.64
CA ASN A 51 2.27 -1.44 -8.01
C ASN A 51 3.56 -1.13 -8.77
N TYR A 52 4.63 -1.79 -8.41
CA TYR A 52 5.92 -1.63 -9.07
C TYR A 52 6.74 -2.92 -8.98
N ASN A 53 7.75 -3.05 -9.82
CA ASN A 53 8.61 -4.24 -9.83
C ASN A 53 10.02 -3.93 -9.34
N SER A 54 10.86 -4.97 -9.26
CA SER A 54 12.23 -4.86 -8.79
C SER A 54 13.09 -3.90 -9.61
N ASP A 55 12.79 -3.73 -10.89
CA ASP A 55 13.59 -2.89 -11.78
C ASP A 55 13.54 -1.42 -11.39
N ILE A 56 12.42 -0.97 -10.83
CA ILE A 56 12.20 0.43 -10.44
C ILE A 56 12.05 0.60 -8.94
N GLN A 57 12.16 -0.46 -8.15
CA GLN A 57 11.94 -0.45 -6.70
C GLN A 57 12.74 0.65 -6.00
N GLU A 58 14.03 0.74 -6.27
CA GLU A 58 14.92 1.70 -5.60
C GLU A 58 14.45 3.15 -5.83
N ARG A 59 14.13 3.48 -7.08
CA ARG A 59 13.67 4.83 -7.45
C ARG A 59 12.33 5.17 -6.82
N VAL A 60 11.41 4.21 -6.81
CA VAL A 60 10.07 4.38 -6.24
C VAL A 60 10.18 4.61 -4.74
N GLU A 61 10.90 3.73 -4.03
CA GLU A 61 11.01 3.82 -2.58
C GLU A 61 11.81 5.05 -2.14
N GLU A 62 12.79 5.48 -2.93
CA GLU A 62 13.51 6.74 -2.70
C GLU A 62 12.56 7.94 -2.78
N LEU A 63 11.73 8.01 -3.82
CA LEU A 63 10.74 9.08 -3.97
C LEU A 63 9.77 9.10 -2.79
N LEU A 64 9.22 7.94 -2.42
CA LEU A 64 8.27 7.82 -1.31
C LEU A 64 8.91 8.23 0.02
N SER A 65 10.20 7.97 0.20
CA SER A 65 10.94 8.33 1.42
C SER A 65 11.14 9.85 1.59
N THR A 66 10.95 10.64 0.53
CA THR A 66 11.03 12.10 0.63
C THR A 66 9.77 12.73 1.22
N THR A 67 8.70 11.97 1.35
CA THR A 67 7.41 12.46 1.87
C THR A 67 7.36 12.37 3.39
N LYS A 68 6.35 13.03 3.98
CA LYS A 68 6.05 12.90 5.40
C LYS A 68 4.81 12.03 5.63
N LEU A 69 4.45 11.25 4.62
CA LEU A 69 3.29 10.35 4.68
C LEU A 69 3.65 9.03 5.35
N ASP A 70 2.64 8.35 5.87
CA ASP A 70 2.78 6.99 6.35
C ASP A 70 2.47 6.04 5.19
N ILE A 71 3.40 5.15 4.87
CA ILE A 71 3.32 4.29 3.69
C ILE A 71 3.69 2.88 4.07
N LEU A 72 2.83 1.92 3.72
CA LEU A 72 3.11 0.50 3.87
C LEU A 72 3.73 -0.02 2.58
N LEU A 73 4.89 -0.65 2.69
CA LEU A 73 5.58 -1.30 1.57
C LEU A 73 5.62 -2.80 1.80
N HIS A 74 5.30 -3.58 0.78
CA HIS A 74 5.49 -5.03 0.86
C HIS A 74 5.66 -5.65 -0.51
N GLU A 75 6.36 -6.79 -0.53
CA GLU A 75 6.40 -7.65 -1.71
C GLU A 75 5.03 -8.31 -1.89
N ASP A 76 4.59 -8.47 -3.13
CA ASP A 76 3.38 -9.22 -3.44
C ASP A 76 3.75 -10.68 -3.67
N THR A 77 3.70 -11.48 -2.61
CA THR A 77 4.09 -12.90 -2.65
C THR A 77 2.92 -13.84 -2.91
N GLY A 78 1.68 -13.32 -2.86
CA GLY A 78 0.47 -14.14 -2.89
C GLY A 78 0.00 -14.57 -1.50
N ASP A 79 0.82 -14.40 -0.47
CA ASP A 79 0.46 -14.64 0.93
C ASP A 79 0.09 -13.30 1.58
N ASP A 80 -1.18 -12.92 1.48
CA ASP A 80 -1.64 -11.61 1.93
C ASP A 80 -1.39 -11.36 3.42
N LEU A 81 -1.55 -12.37 4.25
CA LEU A 81 -1.33 -12.20 5.69
C LEU A 81 0.15 -11.92 5.98
N ARG A 82 1.04 -12.68 5.38
CA ARG A 82 2.49 -12.48 5.52
C ARG A 82 2.91 -11.11 4.99
N ASP A 83 2.40 -10.73 3.83
CA ASP A 83 2.76 -9.47 3.17
C ASP A 83 2.37 -8.26 4.01
N HIS A 84 1.29 -8.37 4.78
CA HIS A 84 0.80 -7.30 5.66
C HIS A 84 1.30 -7.41 7.11
N THR A 85 2.11 -8.42 7.43
CA THR A 85 2.68 -8.63 8.77
C THR A 85 4.20 -8.73 8.72
N GLU A 86 4.75 -9.93 8.59
CA GLU A 86 6.21 -10.18 8.58
C GLU A 86 6.90 -9.50 7.39
N GLY A 87 6.24 -9.47 6.24
CA GLY A 87 6.77 -8.86 5.03
C GLY A 87 6.53 -7.36 4.92
N ALA A 88 5.87 -6.75 5.90
CA ALA A 88 5.54 -5.33 5.88
C ALA A 88 6.75 -4.47 6.26
N ARG A 89 7.02 -3.44 5.44
CA ARG A 89 7.99 -2.39 5.74
C ARG A 89 7.24 -1.07 5.74
N TRP A 90 7.70 -0.10 6.52
CA TRP A 90 7.00 1.16 6.69
C TRP A 90 7.90 2.36 6.42
N ILE A 91 7.36 3.34 5.72
CA ILE A 91 7.87 4.71 5.65
C ILE A 91 6.99 5.52 6.59
N GLY A 92 7.59 6.34 7.45
CA GLY A 92 6.85 7.07 8.48
C GLY A 92 6.48 6.16 9.65
N HIS A 93 5.24 6.28 10.13
CA HIS A 93 4.78 5.51 11.28
C HIS A 93 4.18 4.17 10.84
N LYS A 94 4.41 3.13 11.65
CA LYS A 94 3.72 1.87 11.48
C LYS A 94 2.28 2.03 11.95
N LEU A 95 1.34 1.85 11.05
CA LEU A 95 -0.09 1.96 11.35
C LEU A 95 -0.66 0.60 11.75
N LYS A 96 -1.74 0.61 12.53
CA LYS A 96 -2.40 -0.61 12.95
C LYS A 96 -3.39 -1.07 11.87
N LEU A 97 -3.04 -2.13 11.14
CA LEU A 97 -3.91 -2.72 10.14
C LEU A 97 -5.04 -3.53 10.80
N ASN A 98 -6.18 -3.63 10.12
CA ASN A 98 -7.28 -4.50 10.54
C ASN A 98 -7.00 -5.93 10.08
N LEU A 99 -6.23 -6.66 10.86
CA LEU A 99 -5.83 -8.03 10.53
C LEU A 99 -6.98 -9.03 10.64
N ASP A 100 -7.96 -8.76 11.48
CA ASP A 100 -9.16 -9.61 11.59
C ASP A 100 -9.94 -9.58 10.28
N TRP A 101 -10.11 -8.41 9.67
CA TRP A 101 -10.72 -8.29 8.35
C TRP A 101 -9.96 -9.15 7.32
N LEU A 102 -8.63 -9.05 7.32
CA LEU A 102 -7.79 -9.76 6.37
C LEU A 102 -7.88 -11.28 6.54
N LYS A 103 -7.83 -11.76 7.79
CA LYS A 103 -7.97 -13.19 8.11
C LYS A 103 -9.32 -13.73 7.66
N ASN A 104 -10.40 -12.99 7.87
CA ASN A 104 -11.74 -13.36 7.43
C ASN A 104 -11.84 -13.40 5.91
N TYR A 105 -11.27 -12.42 5.23
CA TYR A 105 -11.24 -12.35 3.78
C TYR A 105 -10.52 -13.57 3.17
N ILE A 106 -9.36 -13.94 3.71
CA ILE A 106 -8.59 -15.08 3.25
C ILE A 106 -9.38 -16.37 3.47
N LYS A 107 -10.03 -16.52 4.62
CA LYS A 107 -10.84 -17.68 4.96
C LYS A 107 -12.03 -17.83 4.01
N GLU A 108 -12.70 -16.75 3.67
CA GLU A 108 -13.80 -16.75 2.71
C GLU A 108 -13.34 -17.19 1.33
N LYS A 109 -12.17 -16.71 0.87
CA LYS A 109 -11.59 -17.11 -0.42
C LYS A 109 -11.25 -18.60 -0.44
N GLU A 110 -10.69 -19.13 0.63
CA GLU A 110 -10.39 -20.55 0.74
C GLU A 110 -11.67 -21.39 0.65
N ASN A 111 -12.75 -20.95 1.29
CA ASN A 111 -14.05 -21.61 1.23
C ASN A 111 -14.65 -21.60 -0.18
N GLU A 112 -14.47 -20.51 -0.92
CA GLU A 112 -14.94 -20.41 -2.32
C GLU A 112 -14.20 -21.38 -3.25
N LEU A 113 -12.93 -21.67 -2.95
CA LEU A 113 -12.10 -22.56 -3.76
C LEU A 113 -12.32 -24.05 -3.41
N SER A 114 -12.96 -24.33 -2.31
CA SER A 114 -13.29 -25.68 -1.89
C SER A 114 -14.71 -26.07 -2.29
#